data_95d1561d08e46d482f05520b7dff10bb
#
_entry.id   95d1561d08e46d482f05520b7dff10bb
#
_cell.length_a   1.000
_cell.length_b   1.000
_cell.length_c   1.000
_cell.angle_alpha   90.00
_cell.angle_beta   90.00
_cell.angle_gamma   90.00
#
_symmetry.space_group_name_H-M   'P 1'
#
loop_
_entity.id
_entity.type
_entity.pdbx_description
1 polymer ?
#
loop_
_entity_poly.entity_id
_entity_poly.type
_entity_poly.pdbx_seq_one_letter_code
_entity_poly.pdbx_strand_id
1 'polypeptide(L)'
;MNKSEKFEFKTKSNTLKFLKKRIKKSKIEGIFDFTIENWDCDKIKILQAIDVKFNSKIIVRSSAVGEDSIEKSEAGSYESILNVNSNSKNNIQKAISRVIQSYELRGNKNLQNQILIQSQSTDIITSGVVLTRESKHGLSYFVINFEDSNTTDGVTKGKSNNTIKIFRK
;
A
#
# COMPACT_ATOMS: atom_id res chain seq x y z
N MET A 1 31.72 -11.61 -1.79
CA MET A 1 31.12 -10.40 -1.16
C MET A 1 29.88 -10.05 -1.95
N ASN A 2 28.68 -10.35 -1.43
CA ASN A 2 27.43 -9.95 -2.07
C ASN A 2 27.33 -8.42 -1.99
N LYS A 3 27.34 -7.74 -3.14
CA LYS A 3 26.97 -6.33 -3.22
C LYS A 3 25.58 -6.19 -2.62
N SER A 4 25.47 -5.56 -1.45
CA SER A 4 24.16 -5.20 -0.90
C SER A 4 23.47 -4.30 -1.92
N GLU A 5 22.40 -4.79 -2.54
CA GLU A 5 21.55 -3.94 -3.39
C GLU A 5 21.18 -2.70 -2.58
N LYS A 6 21.64 -1.54 -3.06
CA LYS A 6 21.34 -0.26 -2.43
C LYS A 6 19.81 -0.06 -2.49
N PHE A 7 19.19 0.24 -1.37
CA PHE A 7 17.76 0.54 -1.35
C PHE A 7 17.50 1.80 -2.16
N GLU A 8 16.60 1.71 -3.09
CA GLU A 8 16.12 2.81 -3.92
C GLU A 8 14.60 2.89 -3.79
N PHE A 9 14.10 4.06 -3.48
CA PHE A 9 12.65 4.29 -3.45
C PHE A 9 12.09 4.15 -4.87
N LYS A 10 11.15 3.23 -5.00
CA LYS A 10 10.42 2.95 -6.25
C LYS A 10 8.92 3.07 -5.96
N THR A 11 8.10 2.39 -6.74
CA THR A 11 6.68 2.31 -6.45
C THR A 11 6.42 1.58 -5.12
N LYS A 12 5.28 1.82 -4.50
CA LYS A 12 4.84 1.14 -3.26
C LYS A 12 4.94 -0.38 -3.37
N SER A 13 4.51 -0.95 -4.49
CA SER A 13 4.60 -2.39 -4.73
C SER A 13 6.04 -2.88 -4.74
N ASN A 14 6.93 -2.20 -5.47
CA ASN A 14 8.35 -2.58 -5.55
C ASN A 14 9.03 -2.48 -4.19
N THR A 15 8.72 -1.44 -3.42
CA THR A 15 9.21 -1.27 -2.04
C THR A 15 8.76 -2.43 -1.14
N LEU A 16 7.49 -2.81 -1.20
CA LEU A 16 6.97 -3.93 -0.41
C LEU A 16 7.61 -5.27 -0.82
N LYS A 17 7.80 -5.52 -2.11
CA LYS A 17 8.51 -6.72 -2.61
C LYS A 17 9.96 -6.78 -2.11
N PHE A 18 10.66 -5.66 -2.13
CA PHE A 18 12.01 -5.55 -1.62
C PHE A 18 12.06 -5.83 -0.11
N LEU A 19 11.17 -5.23 0.66
CA LEU A 19 11.09 -5.40 2.10
C LEU A 19 10.68 -6.82 2.50
N LYS A 20 9.77 -7.45 1.76
CA LYS A 20 9.30 -8.82 2.03
C LYS A 20 10.44 -9.85 2.10
N LYS A 21 11.50 -9.64 1.34
CA LYS A 21 12.68 -10.50 1.35
C LYS A 21 13.62 -10.25 2.54
N ARG A 22 13.48 -9.14 3.25
CA ARG A 22 14.43 -8.66 4.28
C ARG A 22 13.85 -8.61 5.69
N ILE A 23 12.56 -8.38 5.81
CA ILE A 23 11.88 -8.30 7.09
C ILE A 23 11.76 -9.69 7.69
N LYS A 24 12.22 -9.84 8.94
CA LYS A 24 12.21 -11.11 9.69
C LYS A 24 11.26 -11.12 10.88
N LYS A 25 10.98 -9.94 11.47
CA LYS A 25 10.18 -9.80 12.70
C LYS A 25 8.74 -9.38 12.47
N SER A 26 8.39 -9.06 11.24
CA SER A 26 7.02 -8.67 10.83
C SER A 26 6.65 -9.35 9.52
N LYS A 27 5.38 -9.34 9.20
CA LYS A 27 4.83 -9.98 8.00
C LYS A 27 4.36 -8.91 7.02
N ILE A 28 4.69 -9.09 5.75
CA ILE A 28 4.02 -8.39 4.64
C ILE A 28 3.06 -9.40 4.02
N GLU A 29 1.79 -9.06 4.01
CA GLU A 29 0.73 -9.89 3.48
C GLU A 29 0.93 -10.23 1.99
N GLY A 30 0.11 -11.16 1.46
CA GLY A 30 0.14 -11.52 0.05
C GLY A 30 -0.03 -10.30 -0.83
N ILE A 31 0.86 -10.10 -1.81
CA ILE A 31 0.82 -8.98 -2.76
C ILE A 31 0.89 -9.49 -4.19
N PHE A 32 0.15 -8.83 -5.07
CA PHE A 32 0.20 -8.99 -6.53
C PHE A 32 0.02 -7.60 -7.15
N ASP A 33 0.77 -7.29 -8.17
CA ASP A 33 0.72 -6.02 -8.86
C ASP A 33 0.86 -6.18 -10.37
N PHE A 34 0.34 -5.20 -11.07
CA PHE A 34 0.40 -5.08 -12.51
C PHE A 34 0.29 -3.58 -12.88
N THR A 35 0.74 -3.22 -14.07
CA THR A 35 0.61 -1.86 -14.59
C THR A 35 -0.78 -1.63 -15.21
N ILE A 36 -1.17 -0.37 -15.39
CA ILE A 36 -2.39 -0.03 -16.14
C ILE A 36 -2.30 -0.62 -17.55
N GLU A 37 -1.14 -0.53 -18.19
CA GLU A 37 -0.89 -1.13 -19.51
C GLU A 37 -1.17 -2.64 -19.52
N ASN A 38 -0.68 -3.39 -18.51
CA ASN A 38 -0.97 -4.83 -18.41
C ASN A 38 -2.46 -5.10 -18.23
N TRP A 39 -3.17 -4.26 -17.46
CA TRP A 39 -4.61 -4.38 -17.27
C TRP A 39 -5.37 -4.18 -18.57
N ASP A 40 -5.00 -3.18 -19.37
CA ASP A 40 -5.65 -2.91 -20.64
C ASP A 40 -5.37 -3.99 -21.69
N CYS A 41 -4.18 -4.58 -21.65
CA CYS A 41 -3.81 -5.66 -22.57
C CYS A 41 -4.51 -7.00 -22.25
N ASP A 42 -4.59 -7.41 -20.98
CA ASP A 42 -5.12 -8.75 -20.64
C ASP A 42 -5.80 -8.80 -19.26
N LYS A 43 -6.99 -8.22 -19.18
CA LYS A 43 -7.83 -8.22 -17.96
C LYS A 43 -8.17 -9.63 -17.49
N ILE A 44 -8.38 -10.57 -18.41
CA ILE A 44 -8.80 -11.94 -18.09
C ILE A 44 -7.69 -12.66 -17.34
N LYS A 45 -6.46 -12.59 -17.85
CA LYS A 45 -5.30 -13.22 -17.23
C LYS A 45 -5.00 -12.64 -15.85
N ILE A 46 -5.14 -11.34 -15.68
CA ILE A 46 -4.94 -10.66 -14.39
C ILE A 46 -5.99 -11.13 -13.39
N LEU A 47 -7.26 -11.18 -13.76
CA LEU A 47 -8.34 -11.66 -12.90
C LEU A 47 -8.15 -13.13 -12.51
N GLN A 48 -7.71 -14.00 -13.42
CA GLN A 48 -7.36 -15.37 -13.12
C GLN A 48 -6.20 -15.47 -12.13
N ALA A 49 -5.16 -14.67 -12.31
CA ALA A 49 -4.01 -14.64 -11.40
C ALA A 49 -4.41 -14.17 -9.98
N ILE A 50 -5.35 -13.22 -9.87
CA ILE A 50 -5.89 -12.79 -8.58
C ILE A 50 -6.70 -13.91 -7.93
N ASP A 51 -7.58 -14.57 -8.66
CA ASP A 51 -8.42 -15.68 -8.20
C ASP A 51 -7.59 -16.85 -7.66
N VAL A 52 -6.54 -17.24 -8.38
CA VAL A 52 -5.60 -18.29 -7.93
C VAL A 52 -4.81 -17.90 -6.67
N LYS A 53 -4.47 -16.62 -6.54
CA LYS A 53 -3.56 -16.15 -5.48
C LYS A 53 -4.26 -15.78 -4.19
N PHE A 54 -5.50 -15.36 -4.23
CA PHE A 54 -6.24 -14.83 -3.08
C PHE A 54 -7.57 -15.57 -2.92
N ASN A 55 -7.83 -16.00 -1.67
CA ASN A 55 -9.04 -16.74 -1.31
C ASN A 55 -9.88 -16.03 -0.24
N SER A 56 -9.57 -14.77 0.05
CA SER A 56 -10.20 -13.99 1.11
C SER A 56 -10.41 -12.54 0.65
N LYS A 57 -10.77 -11.66 1.58
CA LYS A 57 -10.85 -10.22 1.28
C LYS A 57 -9.49 -9.65 0.90
N ILE A 58 -9.49 -8.77 -0.08
CA ILE A 58 -8.32 -8.07 -0.59
C ILE A 58 -8.50 -6.56 -0.51
N ILE A 59 -7.39 -5.86 -0.57
CA ILE A 59 -7.32 -4.41 -0.75
C ILE A 59 -6.78 -4.15 -2.16
N VAL A 60 -7.44 -3.26 -2.90
CA VAL A 60 -6.96 -2.76 -4.20
C VAL A 60 -6.45 -1.34 -3.98
N ARG A 61 -5.16 -1.11 -4.23
CA ARG A 61 -4.46 0.13 -3.87
C ARG A 61 -3.71 0.73 -5.04
N SER A 62 -3.53 2.03 -4.98
CA SER A 62 -2.58 2.74 -5.84
C SER A 62 -1.12 2.34 -5.53
N SER A 63 -0.30 2.40 -6.56
CA SER A 63 1.16 2.24 -6.50
C SER A 63 1.77 3.02 -7.67
N ALA A 64 1.58 4.34 -7.66
CA ALA A 64 2.00 5.20 -8.75
C ALA A 64 3.53 5.33 -8.85
N VAL A 65 4.00 5.57 -10.04
CA VAL A 65 5.40 5.95 -10.27
C VAL A 65 5.63 7.31 -9.64
N GLY A 66 6.59 7.40 -8.69
CA GLY A 66 6.93 8.64 -8.00
C GLY A 66 6.02 9.01 -6.82
N GLU A 67 5.02 8.16 -6.46
CA GLU A 67 4.13 8.39 -5.30
C GLU A 67 4.93 8.46 -3.98
N ASP A 68 5.91 7.58 -3.82
CA ASP A 68 6.79 7.54 -2.65
C ASP A 68 8.22 7.90 -3.09
N SER A 69 8.64 9.14 -2.90
CA SER A 69 10.00 9.60 -3.13
C SER A 69 10.63 10.15 -1.84
N ILE A 70 11.95 10.40 -1.87
CA ILE A 70 12.66 11.01 -0.74
C ILE A 70 12.19 12.45 -0.51
N GLU A 71 11.84 13.15 -1.58
CA GLU A 71 11.51 14.58 -1.53
C GLU A 71 10.01 14.84 -1.33
N LYS A 72 9.16 13.89 -1.73
CA LYS A 72 7.70 14.06 -1.71
C LYS A 72 7.02 12.76 -1.36
N SER A 73 6.09 12.82 -0.42
CA SER A 73 5.15 11.74 -0.12
C SER A 73 3.75 12.16 -0.53
N GLU A 74 3.17 11.44 -1.46
CA GLU A 74 1.79 11.60 -1.89
C GLU A 74 0.86 10.59 -1.21
N ALA A 75 1.20 10.19 0.01
CA ALA A 75 0.40 9.27 0.80
C ALA A 75 -1.05 9.78 0.93
N GLY A 76 -2.03 8.95 0.55
CA GLY A 76 -3.44 9.32 0.55
C GLY A 76 -3.92 10.12 -0.66
N SER A 77 -3.04 10.39 -1.63
CA SER A 77 -3.41 11.12 -2.85
C SER A 77 -4.33 10.34 -3.78
N TYR A 78 -4.20 9.02 -3.77
CA TYR A 78 -4.97 8.11 -4.63
C TYR A 78 -5.81 7.14 -3.81
N GLU A 79 -6.81 6.54 -4.43
CA GLU A 79 -7.74 5.65 -3.75
C GLU A 79 -7.12 4.30 -3.32
N SER A 80 -7.67 3.79 -2.23
CA SER A 80 -7.50 2.42 -1.75
C SER A 80 -8.85 1.83 -1.41
N ILE A 81 -9.22 0.73 -2.06
CA ILE A 81 -10.52 0.07 -1.90
C ILE A 81 -10.34 -1.14 -0.99
N LEU A 82 -10.91 -1.05 0.19
CA LEU A 82 -10.91 -2.11 1.20
C LEU A 82 -12.08 -3.08 1.00
N ASN A 83 -12.01 -4.25 1.64
CA ASN A 83 -13.07 -5.24 1.72
C ASN A 83 -13.52 -5.79 0.35
N VAL A 84 -12.67 -5.81 -0.66
CA VAL A 84 -12.99 -6.39 -1.96
C VAL A 84 -12.99 -7.91 -1.86
N ASN A 85 -14.08 -8.55 -2.29
CA ASN A 85 -14.18 -10.02 -2.33
C ASN A 85 -13.35 -10.55 -3.49
N SER A 86 -12.30 -11.34 -3.21
CA SER A 86 -11.41 -11.92 -4.21
C SER A 86 -12.11 -12.93 -5.14
N ASN A 87 -13.21 -13.53 -4.72
CA ASN A 87 -13.98 -14.47 -5.52
C ASN A 87 -14.98 -13.79 -6.48
N SER A 88 -15.10 -12.47 -6.43
CA SER A 88 -16.01 -11.69 -7.28
C SER A 88 -15.25 -10.87 -8.31
N LYS A 89 -15.13 -11.40 -9.52
CA LYS A 89 -14.48 -10.69 -10.65
C LYS A 89 -15.06 -9.29 -10.87
N ASN A 90 -16.38 -9.12 -10.74
CA ASN A 90 -17.04 -7.84 -10.91
C ASN A 90 -16.60 -6.83 -9.81
N ASN A 91 -16.51 -7.26 -8.55
CA ASN A 91 -16.06 -6.38 -7.46
C ASN A 91 -14.59 -5.99 -7.64
N ILE A 92 -13.75 -6.91 -8.08
CA ILE A 92 -12.33 -6.64 -8.39
C ILE A 92 -12.21 -5.63 -9.52
N GLN A 93 -12.93 -5.83 -10.62
CA GLN A 93 -12.92 -4.91 -11.78
C GLN A 93 -13.37 -3.50 -11.37
N LYS A 94 -14.47 -3.38 -10.62
CA LYS A 94 -14.95 -2.09 -10.11
C LYS A 94 -13.92 -1.39 -9.22
N ALA A 95 -13.27 -2.14 -8.33
CA ALA A 95 -12.23 -1.61 -7.46
C ALA A 95 -10.99 -1.13 -8.25
N ILE A 96 -10.54 -1.92 -9.23
CA ILE A 96 -9.43 -1.55 -10.12
C ILE A 96 -9.78 -0.27 -10.91
N SER A 97 -10.97 -0.21 -11.50
CA SER A 97 -11.42 0.97 -12.28
C SER A 97 -11.45 2.23 -11.42
N ARG A 98 -11.88 2.14 -10.16
CA ARG A 98 -11.86 3.29 -9.23
C ARG A 98 -10.44 3.77 -8.92
N VAL A 99 -9.51 2.85 -8.72
CA VAL A 99 -8.10 3.23 -8.49
C VAL A 99 -7.52 3.89 -9.73
N ILE A 100 -7.77 3.35 -10.94
CA ILE A 100 -7.33 3.97 -12.20
C ILE A 100 -7.95 5.35 -12.36
N GLN A 101 -9.24 5.50 -12.13
CA GLN A 101 -9.92 6.80 -12.19
C GLN A 101 -9.30 7.81 -11.21
N SER A 102 -8.85 7.37 -10.02
CA SER A 102 -8.18 8.26 -9.07
C SER A 102 -6.85 8.82 -9.59
N TYR A 103 -6.14 8.09 -10.44
CA TYR A 103 -4.97 8.60 -11.16
C TYR A 103 -5.35 9.66 -12.17
N GLU A 104 -6.37 9.38 -13.00
CA GLU A 104 -6.84 10.27 -14.05
C GLU A 104 -7.35 11.60 -13.50
N LEU A 105 -8.12 11.57 -12.40
CA LEU A 105 -8.64 12.76 -11.73
C LEU A 105 -7.54 13.70 -11.22
N ARG A 106 -6.32 13.18 -11.01
CA ARG A 106 -5.15 13.97 -10.64
C ARG A 106 -4.22 14.27 -11.81
N GLY A 107 -4.67 14.02 -13.04
CA GLY A 107 -3.89 14.26 -14.26
C GLY A 107 -2.73 13.27 -14.48
N ASN A 108 -2.63 12.22 -13.68
CA ASN A 108 -1.59 11.20 -13.79
C ASN A 108 -2.05 10.08 -14.75
N LYS A 109 -1.71 10.23 -16.04
CA LYS A 109 -2.07 9.29 -17.11
C LYS A 109 -0.95 8.30 -17.47
N ASN A 110 0.02 8.09 -16.57
CA ASN A 110 1.14 7.20 -16.83
C ASN A 110 0.67 5.73 -16.79
N LEU A 111 0.75 5.04 -17.94
CA LEU A 111 0.36 3.63 -18.08
C LEU A 111 1.27 2.67 -17.27
N GLN A 112 2.44 3.12 -16.83
CA GLN A 112 3.33 2.37 -15.95
C GLN A 112 2.95 2.49 -14.47
N ASN A 113 1.95 3.29 -14.11
CA ASN A 113 1.36 3.27 -12.79
C ASN A 113 0.82 1.87 -12.48
N GLN A 114 1.10 1.40 -11.28
CA GLN A 114 0.74 0.06 -10.86
C GLN A 114 -0.54 0.07 -10.03
N ILE A 115 -1.28 -1.02 -10.14
CA ILE A 115 -2.33 -1.41 -9.21
C ILE A 115 -1.75 -2.49 -8.30
N LEU A 116 -1.83 -2.29 -7.00
CA LEU A 116 -1.39 -3.23 -5.99
C LEU A 116 -2.59 -3.93 -5.36
N ILE A 117 -2.66 -5.23 -5.53
CA ILE A 117 -3.59 -6.11 -4.82
C ILE A 117 -2.87 -6.68 -3.61
N GLN A 118 -3.49 -6.58 -2.45
CA GLN A 118 -2.93 -7.06 -1.19
C GLN A 118 -3.98 -7.84 -0.40
N SER A 119 -3.60 -8.96 0.22
CA SER A 119 -4.48 -9.63 1.19
C SER A 119 -4.83 -8.64 2.31
N GLN A 120 -6.10 -8.57 2.66
CA GLN A 120 -6.54 -7.74 3.78
C GLN A 120 -6.32 -8.47 5.09
N SER A 121 -5.65 -7.81 6.03
CA SER A 121 -5.50 -8.34 7.39
C SER A 121 -6.86 -8.41 8.07
N THR A 122 -7.11 -9.50 8.80
CA THR A 122 -8.29 -9.73 9.64
C THR A 122 -7.89 -9.73 11.11
N ASP A 123 -8.87 -9.69 11.99
CA ASP A 123 -8.68 -9.81 13.44
C ASP A 123 -7.70 -8.78 14.00
N ILE A 124 -7.82 -7.55 13.52
CA ILE A 124 -6.96 -6.45 13.92
C ILE A 124 -7.37 -6.00 15.31
N ILE A 125 -6.39 -5.93 16.21
CA ILE A 125 -6.55 -5.40 17.57
C ILE A 125 -6.11 -3.94 17.61
N THR A 126 -4.96 -3.65 17.00
CA THR A 126 -4.37 -2.32 16.97
C THR A 126 -3.83 -2.04 15.58
N SER A 127 -4.05 -0.85 15.07
CA SER A 127 -3.45 -0.38 13.82
C SER A 127 -2.74 0.95 14.01
N GLY A 128 -1.75 1.26 13.15
CA GLY A 128 -1.04 2.50 13.33
C GLY A 128 0.03 2.80 12.30
N VAL A 129 0.68 3.96 12.52
CA VAL A 129 1.80 4.44 11.69
C VAL A 129 2.98 4.76 12.60
N VAL A 130 4.15 4.28 12.24
CA VAL A 130 5.42 4.59 12.94
C VAL A 130 6.26 5.47 12.04
N LEU A 131 6.53 6.68 12.51
CA LEU A 131 7.49 7.60 11.90
C LEU A 131 8.84 7.44 12.60
N THR A 132 9.90 7.36 11.84
CA THR A 132 11.27 7.20 12.38
C THR A 132 11.91 8.52 12.78
N ARG A 133 11.25 9.63 12.48
CA ARG A 133 11.57 10.98 12.94
C ARG A 133 10.30 11.77 13.19
N GLU A 134 10.35 12.74 14.07
CA GLU A 134 9.28 13.72 14.23
C GLU A 134 9.17 14.57 12.95
N SER A 135 7.95 14.74 12.41
CA SER A 135 7.73 15.29 11.08
C SER A 135 7.90 16.81 10.98
N LYS A 136 7.65 17.55 12.06
CA LYS A 136 7.65 19.02 12.04
C LYS A 136 9.06 19.63 12.09
N HIS A 137 9.94 19.05 12.93
CA HIS A 137 11.28 19.59 13.16
C HIS A 137 12.41 18.58 12.89
N GLY A 138 12.07 17.36 12.43
CA GLY A 138 13.04 16.31 12.14
C GLY A 138 13.75 15.74 13.36
N LEU A 139 13.18 15.91 14.57
CA LEU A 139 13.80 15.49 15.82
C LEU A 139 13.94 13.96 15.89
N SER A 140 14.95 13.47 16.61
CA SER A 140 15.28 12.06 16.78
C SER A 140 14.28 11.32 17.68
N TYR A 141 13.02 11.25 17.29
CA TYR A 141 11.98 10.48 17.96
C TYR A 141 11.35 9.48 17.01
N PHE A 142 11.10 8.26 17.49
CA PHE A 142 10.03 7.45 16.91
C PHE A 142 8.70 8.05 17.34
N VAL A 143 7.83 8.34 16.38
CA VAL A 143 6.47 8.80 16.66
C VAL A 143 5.51 7.69 16.20
N ILE A 144 4.79 7.12 17.16
CA ILE A 144 3.85 6.03 16.95
C ILE A 144 2.45 6.59 17.10
N ASN A 145 1.71 6.69 16.00
CA ASN A 145 0.30 7.04 16.01
C ASN A 145 -0.51 5.76 15.84
N PHE A 146 -1.44 5.48 16.74
CA PHE A 146 -2.16 4.21 16.73
C PHE A 146 -3.61 4.35 17.17
N GLU A 147 -4.39 3.36 16.83
CA GLU A 147 -5.77 3.17 17.28
C GLU A 147 -6.02 1.73 17.67
N ASP A 148 -6.76 1.54 18.75
CA ASP A 148 -7.26 0.26 19.20
C ASP A 148 -8.68 0.08 18.65
N SER A 149 -8.76 -0.34 17.38
CA SER A 149 -10.01 -0.55 16.66
C SER A 149 -9.85 -1.67 15.65
N ASN A 150 -10.95 -2.25 15.24
CA ASN A 150 -10.97 -3.29 14.20
C ASN A 150 -10.76 -2.73 12.78
N THR A 151 -10.37 -1.45 12.64
CA THR A 151 -10.12 -0.79 11.37
C THR A 151 -8.63 -0.49 11.16
N THR A 152 -8.20 -0.25 9.92
CA THR A 152 -6.81 0.04 9.58
C THR A 152 -6.61 1.45 9.04
N ASP A 153 -7.63 2.27 9.05
CA ASP A 153 -7.64 3.56 8.35
C ASP A 153 -7.88 4.78 9.24
N GLY A 154 -8.13 4.59 10.53
CA GLY A 154 -8.43 5.68 11.46
C GLY A 154 -7.26 6.64 11.64
N VAL A 155 -6.03 6.15 11.78
CA VAL A 155 -4.83 7.00 11.88
C VAL A 155 -4.61 7.77 10.57
N THR A 156 -4.72 7.10 9.42
CA THR A 156 -4.50 7.74 8.11
C THR A 156 -5.60 8.73 7.73
N LYS A 157 -6.80 8.57 8.30
CA LYS A 157 -7.92 9.50 8.16
C LYS A 157 -7.94 10.61 9.23
N GLY A 158 -6.92 10.65 10.10
CA GLY A 158 -6.83 11.65 11.17
C GLY A 158 -7.89 11.49 12.28
N LYS A 159 -8.47 10.30 12.43
CA LYS A 159 -9.49 10.01 13.45
C LYS A 159 -8.91 9.55 14.78
N SER A 160 -7.66 9.07 14.79
CA SER A 160 -6.97 8.60 15.99
C SER A 160 -6.12 9.69 16.61
N ASN A 161 -6.19 9.79 17.95
CA ASN A 161 -5.41 10.76 18.74
C ASN A 161 -4.35 10.10 19.64
N ASN A 162 -4.17 8.76 19.58
CA ASN A 162 -3.17 8.09 20.41
C ASN A 162 -1.79 8.25 19.78
N THR A 163 -0.88 8.88 20.53
CA THR A 163 0.49 9.12 20.08
C THR A 163 1.48 8.79 21.17
N ILE A 164 2.48 7.98 20.85
CA ILE A 164 3.65 7.71 21.69
C ILE A 164 4.88 8.26 20.99
N LYS A 165 5.72 8.97 21.74
CA LYS A 165 7.03 9.46 21.26
C LYS A 165 8.13 8.80 22.06
N ILE A 166 9.07 8.16 21.35
CA ILE A 166 10.22 7.47 21.97
C ILE A 166 11.50 8.12 21.41
N PHE A 167 12.35 8.63 22.32
CA PHE A 167 13.62 9.21 21.92
C PHE A 167 14.54 8.14 21.31
N ARG A 168 15.12 8.45 20.17
CA ARG A 168 16.11 7.62 19.47
C ARG A 168 17.50 8.04 19.93
N LYS A 169 18.13 7.19 20.74
CA LYS A 169 19.57 7.33 21.08
C LYS A 169 20.45 7.10 19.85
#